data_e2520370c0872ee457a3528c648cfd95
#
_entry.id   e2520370c0872ee457a3528c648cfd95
#
_cell.length_a   1.000
_cell.length_b   1.000
_cell.length_c   1.000
_cell.angle_alpha   90.00
_cell.angle_beta   90.00
_cell.angle_gamma   90.00
#
_symmetry.space_group_name_H-M   'P 1'
#
loop_
_entity.id
_entity.type
_entity.pdbx_description
1 polymer ?
#
loop_
_entity_poly.entity_id
_entity_poly.type
_entity_poly.pdbx_seq_one_letter_code
_entity_poly.pdbx_strand_id
1 'polypeptide(L)'
;KEVSDKFNNNTGRIVHEFSTNGAVYDKGRMEESQEFIIATWEIFKWTGNIDFLRTYYEHGKKVWEFLQEHDTNHNLYVEGPGGVEIKGLNDEMLDVAVHTQTFLDVMSQAAAVLNEPDLSKDFASKAEQLKEKINEDWWSPSEKRFADFISDQQKAVQLIDMALQERVIPNRNEWARKELTALKERILKGEHKEKGFTVFYNASCLLPIKEGIADRDKALQMLDEVSFFTNKFGIYVAGIARPDDITLEECSVADRLNGDFNYNEAIMQGATSSLAIAECQYRGFESARKYIRQILNNFSFATPGTTYEVSPDYGMFVQAWNVSGYNIPLIHYVFGVDPMAYKKEINIKTDIPEDWEYAKLDNLLVGNNQLSIDYQKSGQQKSFVISCTENGWNLHFTIPVNCKSIKINGKEIPANSGSIDLTGIKNTIELI
;
A
#
# COMPACT_ATOMS: atom_id res chain seq x y z
N LYS A 1 -16.51 5.83 -12.58
CA LYS A 1 -17.67 4.93 -12.65
C LYS A 1 -18.48 5.13 -13.94
N GLU A 2 -19.06 6.30 -14.21
CA GLU A 2 -19.93 6.52 -15.39
C GLU A 2 -19.26 6.16 -16.72
N VAL A 3 -18.00 6.53 -16.91
CA VAL A 3 -17.21 6.18 -18.11
C VAL A 3 -17.03 4.67 -18.19
N SER A 4 -16.63 4.03 -17.08
CA SER A 4 -16.42 2.59 -17.00
C SER A 4 -17.69 1.79 -17.27
N ASP A 5 -18.82 2.18 -16.65
CA ASP A 5 -20.12 1.54 -16.86
C ASP A 5 -20.55 1.60 -18.33
N LYS A 6 -20.31 2.74 -18.97
CA LYS A 6 -20.63 2.94 -20.38
C LYS A 6 -19.77 2.11 -21.31
N PHE A 7 -18.47 2.04 -21.01
CA PHE A 7 -17.49 1.34 -21.84
C PHE A 7 -17.56 -0.18 -21.66
N ASN A 8 -17.74 -0.66 -20.42
CA ASN A 8 -17.73 -2.07 -20.03
C ASN A 8 -19.14 -2.67 -19.86
N ASN A 9 -20.19 -2.05 -20.41
CA ASN A 9 -21.57 -2.53 -20.29
C ASN A 9 -22.02 -2.78 -18.84
N ASN A 10 -21.55 -1.97 -17.89
CA ASN A 10 -21.91 -2.03 -16.48
C ASN A 10 -21.58 -3.37 -15.78
N THR A 11 -20.48 -3.99 -16.18
CA THR A 11 -19.98 -5.26 -15.60
C THR A 11 -19.29 -5.11 -14.25
N GLY A 12 -19.11 -3.90 -13.73
CA GLY A 12 -18.30 -3.62 -12.55
C GLY A 12 -16.84 -3.29 -12.84
N ARG A 13 -16.31 -3.67 -14.00
CA ARG A 13 -14.93 -3.38 -14.38
C ARG A 13 -14.66 -1.88 -14.49
N ILE A 14 -13.59 -1.40 -13.89
CA ILE A 14 -13.10 -0.03 -13.98
C ILE A 14 -12.08 0.09 -15.10
N VAL A 15 -12.12 1.18 -15.88
CA VAL A 15 -11.12 1.49 -16.89
C VAL A 15 -9.90 2.15 -16.24
N HIS A 16 -8.72 1.84 -16.77
CA HIS A 16 -7.46 2.40 -16.27
C HIS A 16 -7.29 3.87 -16.68
N GLU A 17 -7.41 4.16 -17.97
CA GLU A 17 -7.17 5.50 -18.51
C GLU A 17 -8.32 6.00 -19.37
N PHE A 18 -8.73 7.23 -19.09
CA PHE A 18 -9.66 7.97 -19.94
C PHE A 18 -9.38 9.47 -19.90
N SER A 19 -9.68 10.14 -20.99
CA SER A 19 -9.55 11.60 -21.10
C SER A 19 -10.74 12.34 -20.52
N THR A 20 -10.60 13.65 -20.35
CA THR A 20 -11.67 14.53 -19.82
C THR A 20 -12.94 14.57 -20.69
N ASN A 21 -12.84 14.19 -21.98
CA ASN A 21 -13.99 14.05 -22.87
C ASN A 21 -14.61 12.64 -22.86
N GLY A 22 -14.10 11.73 -22.00
CA GLY A 22 -14.61 10.36 -21.84
C GLY A 22 -14.08 9.33 -22.83
N ALA A 23 -13.08 9.67 -23.65
CA ALA A 23 -12.41 8.66 -24.49
C ALA A 23 -11.56 7.72 -23.62
N VAL A 24 -11.78 6.41 -23.75
CA VAL A 24 -11.01 5.38 -23.02
C VAL A 24 -9.80 4.99 -23.84
N TYR A 25 -8.62 5.10 -23.23
CA TYR A 25 -7.33 4.73 -23.82
C TYR A 25 -6.86 3.36 -23.35
N ASP A 26 -7.10 3.02 -22.09
CA ASP A 26 -6.80 1.70 -21.54
C ASP A 26 -8.03 1.11 -20.83
N LYS A 27 -8.29 -0.16 -21.11
CA LYS A 27 -9.46 -0.90 -20.59
C LYS A 27 -9.37 -1.20 -19.11
N GLY A 28 -8.17 -1.15 -18.54
CA GLY A 28 -7.87 -1.50 -17.16
C GLY A 28 -7.27 -2.90 -16.98
N ARG A 29 -6.58 -3.04 -15.88
CA ARG A 29 -6.06 -4.29 -15.33
C ARG A 29 -7.11 -4.93 -14.43
N MET A 30 -6.74 -5.95 -13.67
CA MET A 30 -7.70 -6.58 -12.75
C MET A 30 -7.88 -5.76 -11.47
N GLU A 31 -6.81 -5.20 -10.92
CA GLU A 31 -6.81 -4.53 -9.62
C GLU A 31 -7.54 -3.18 -9.56
N GLU A 32 -7.67 -2.42 -10.67
CA GLU A 32 -8.33 -1.10 -10.61
C GLU A 32 -9.77 -1.18 -10.12
N SER A 33 -10.46 -2.29 -10.44
CA SER A 33 -11.85 -2.47 -9.99
C SER A 33 -11.96 -2.65 -8.48
N GLN A 34 -11.02 -3.37 -7.90
CA GLN A 34 -10.90 -3.57 -6.45
C GLN A 34 -10.44 -2.31 -5.75
N GLU A 35 -9.37 -1.67 -6.25
CA GLU A 35 -8.83 -0.42 -5.69
C GLU A 35 -9.87 0.69 -5.68
N PHE A 36 -10.70 0.77 -6.71
CA PHE A 36 -11.80 1.74 -6.75
C PHE A 36 -12.75 1.58 -5.56
N ILE A 37 -13.13 0.35 -5.19
CA ILE A 37 -14.00 0.08 -4.05
C ILE A 37 -13.27 0.30 -2.72
N ILE A 38 -12.01 -0.11 -2.62
CA ILE A 38 -11.16 0.14 -1.44
C ILE A 38 -11.06 1.65 -1.19
N ALA A 39 -10.82 2.45 -2.23
CA ALA A 39 -10.77 3.91 -2.11
C ALA A 39 -12.12 4.51 -1.68
N THR A 40 -13.25 3.97 -2.16
CA THR A 40 -14.59 4.45 -1.72
C THR A 40 -14.86 4.15 -0.24
N TRP A 41 -14.38 3.03 0.28
CA TRP A 41 -14.45 2.72 1.70
C TRP A 41 -13.61 3.68 2.54
N GLU A 42 -12.38 4.00 2.11
CA GLU A 42 -11.55 5.00 2.79
C GLU A 42 -12.24 6.37 2.82
N ILE A 43 -12.80 6.84 1.70
CA ILE A 43 -13.58 8.07 1.65
C ILE A 43 -14.77 8.01 2.61
N PHE A 44 -15.44 6.87 2.72
CA PHE A 44 -16.55 6.69 3.66
C PHE A 44 -16.12 6.76 5.11
N LYS A 45 -14.99 6.17 5.49
CA LYS A 45 -14.45 6.29 6.86
C LYS A 45 -14.22 7.74 7.25
N TRP A 46 -13.71 8.56 6.32
CA TRP A 46 -13.47 9.98 6.54
C TRP A 46 -14.73 10.85 6.54
N THR A 47 -15.72 10.53 5.72
CA THR A 47 -16.91 11.39 5.51
C THR A 47 -18.13 10.96 6.30
N GLY A 48 -18.28 9.68 6.57
CA GLY A 48 -19.48 9.10 7.17
C GLY A 48 -20.73 9.16 6.28
N ASN A 49 -20.57 9.43 4.96
CA ASN A 49 -21.69 9.57 4.05
C ASN A 49 -22.27 8.21 3.64
N ILE A 50 -23.36 7.81 4.28
CA ILE A 50 -23.99 6.50 4.09
C ILE A 50 -24.58 6.32 2.68
N ASP A 51 -25.06 7.37 2.06
CA ASP A 51 -25.62 7.29 0.69
C ASP A 51 -24.51 7.09 -0.36
N PHE A 52 -23.35 7.71 -0.12
CA PHE A 52 -22.13 7.44 -0.88
C PHE A 52 -21.73 5.96 -0.74
N LEU A 53 -21.62 5.44 0.48
CA LEU A 53 -21.30 4.03 0.70
C LEU A 53 -22.28 3.11 -0.03
N ARG A 54 -23.58 3.34 0.14
CA ARG A 54 -24.63 2.52 -0.49
C ARG A 54 -24.50 2.46 -2.00
N THR A 55 -24.22 3.62 -2.62
CA THR A 55 -24.05 3.73 -4.08
C THR A 55 -22.88 2.89 -4.59
N TYR A 56 -21.75 2.91 -3.90
CA TYR A 56 -20.54 2.20 -4.33
C TYR A 56 -20.48 0.75 -3.86
N TYR A 57 -21.15 0.40 -2.76
CA TYR A 57 -21.34 -0.98 -2.36
C TYR A 57 -22.11 -1.81 -3.40
N GLU A 58 -23.19 -1.24 -3.98
CA GLU A 58 -23.90 -1.88 -5.09
C GLU A 58 -23.00 -2.07 -6.35
N HIS A 59 -22.07 -1.15 -6.57
CA HIS A 59 -21.07 -1.34 -7.62
C HIS A 59 -20.05 -2.41 -7.23
N GLY A 60 -19.64 -2.47 -5.97
CA GLY A 60 -18.75 -3.51 -5.43
C GLY A 60 -19.29 -4.93 -5.61
N LYS A 61 -20.60 -5.14 -5.50
CA LYS A 61 -21.20 -6.46 -5.80
C LYS A 61 -20.98 -6.86 -7.26
N LYS A 62 -21.07 -5.93 -8.21
CA LYS A 62 -20.74 -6.19 -9.62
C LYS A 62 -19.27 -6.42 -9.86
N VAL A 63 -18.40 -5.69 -9.13
CA VAL A 63 -16.94 -5.96 -9.17
C VAL A 63 -16.69 -7.39 -8.73
N TRP A 64 -17.35 -7.86 -7.66
CA TRP A 64 -17.18 -9.24 -7.21
C TRP A 64 -17.64 -10.27 -8.27
N GLU A 65 -18.76 -10.05 -8.90
CA GLU A 65 -19.22 -10.89 -10.03
C GLU A 65 -18.18 -10.94 -11.16
N PHE A 66 -17.66 -9.78 -11.56
CA PHE A 66 -16.59 -9.68 -12.57
C PHE A 66 -15.32 -10.44 -12.17
N LEU A 67 -14.89 -10.34 -10.91
CA LEU A 67 -13.70 -11.05 -10.43
C LEU A 67 -13.90 -12.57 -10.42
N GLN A 68 -15.09 -13.03 -10.03
CA GLN A 68 -15.43 -14.47 -10.04
C GLN A 68 -15.41 -15.08 -11.44
N GLU A 69 -15.77 -14.30 -12.48
CA GLU A 69 -15.67 -14.75 -13.88
C GLU A 69 -14.22 -14.95 -14.33
N HIS A 70 -13.24 -14.33 -13.63
CA HIS A 70 -11.81 -14.42 -13.93
C HIS A 70 -11.04 -15.30 -12.94
N ASP A 71 -11.70 -15.92 -11.99
CA ASP A 71 -11.18 -17.00 -11.15
C ASP A 71 -11.59 -18.34 -11.76
N THR A 72 -10.92 -18.73 -12.86
CA THR A 72 -11.36 -19.84 -13.71
C THR A 72 -11.16 -21.21 -13.07
N ASN A 73 -10.25 -21.32 -12.12
CA ASN A 73 -9.95 -22.54 -11.38
C ASN A 73 -10.59 -22.58 -9.98
N HIS A 74 -11.32 -21.53 -9.60
CA HIS A 74 -12.04 -21.38 -8.33
C HIS A 74 -11.15 -21.48 -7.10
N ASN A 75 -9.96 -20.91 -7.17
CA ASN A 75 -8.99 -20.91 -6.08
C ASN A 75 -8.89 -19.59 -5.33
N LEU A 76 -9.73 -18.59 -5.65
CA LEU A 76 -9.75 -17.21 -5.18
C LEU A 76 -8.62 -16.31 -5.73
N TYR A 77 -7.75 -16.82 -6.58
CA TYR A 77 -6.79 -15.99 -7.31
C TYR A 77 -7.35 -15.63 -8.67
N VAL A 78 -7.61 -14.36 -8.87
CA VAL A 78 -8.14 -13.85 -10.14
C VAL A 78 -7.02 -13.81 -11.19
N GLU A 79 -7.24 -14.42 -12.35
CA GLU A 79 -6.28 -14.41 -13.45
C GLU A 79 -6.42 -13.15 -14.29
N GLY A 80 -5.29 -12.57 -14.67
CA GLY A 80 -5.23 -11.44 -15.57
C GLY A 80 -4.04 -10.52 -15.32
N PRO A 81 -3.91 -9.44 -16.11
CA PRO A 81 -2.81 -8.52 -15.96
C PRO A 81 -2.95 -7.71 -14.66
N GLY A 82 -1.84 -7.60 -13.91
CA GLY A 82 -1.71 -6.75 -12.74
C GLY A 82 -1.22 -5.34 -13.08
N GLY A 83 -1.09 -4.46 -12.07
CA GLY A 83 -0.64 -3.07 -12.20
C GLY A 83 0.78 -2.92 -12.70
N VAL A 84 1.61 -3.95 -12.52
CA VAL A 84 2.93 -3.96 -13.12
C VAL A 84 2.85 -4.55 -14.53
N GLU A 85 2.84 -3.68 -15.51
CA GLU A 85 2.59 -3.97 -16.93
C GLU A 85 3.77 -4.67 -17.63
N ILE A 86 4.14 -5.86 -17.18
CA ILE A 86 5.18 -6.67 -17.81
C ILE A 86 4.55 -7.52 -18.90
N LYS A 87 5.06 -7.40 -20.12
CA LYS A 87 4.58 -8.16 -21.28
C LYS A 87 4.59 -9.67 -21.00
N GLY A 88 3.46 -10.31 -21.19
CA GLY A 88 3.29 -11.75 -21.01
C GLY A 88 3.02 -12.18 -19.57
N LEU A 89 3.07 -11.27 -18.59
CA LEU A 89 2.73 -11.50 -17.21
C LEU A 89 1.25 -11.19 -16.98
N ASN A 90 0.41 -12.19 -17.06
CA ASN A 90 -1.05 -12.07 -17.01
C ASN A 90 -1.76 -13.31 -16.43
N ASP A 91 -1.07 -14.02 -15.57
CA ASP A 91 -1.61 -15.20 -14.87
C ASP A 91 -2.17 -14.77 -13.49
N GLU A 92 -2.02 -15.56 -12.43
CA GLU A 92 -2.33 -15.15 -11.08
C GLU A 92 -1.23 -14.20 -10.58
N MET A 93 -1.58 -12.94 -10.36
CA MET A 93 -0.65 -11.88 -9.97
C MET A 93 -0.77 -11.56 -8.49
N LEU A 94 0.36 -11.27 -7.81
CA LEU A 94 0.36 -10.95 -6.38
C LEU A 94 -0.46 -9.70 -6.05
N ASP A 95 -0.30 -8.64 -6.81
CA ASP A 95 -1.04 -7.38 -6.65
C ASP A 95 -2.55 -7.60 -6.75
N VAL A 96 -2.99 -8.37 -7.76
CA VAL A 96 -4.40 -8.73 -7.93
C VAL A 96 -4.92 -9.56 -6.75
N ALA A 97 -4.15 -10.54 -6.27
CA ALA A 97 -4.54 -11.38 -5.13
C ALA A 97 -4.68 -10.55 -3.83
N VAL A 98 -3.73 -9.63 -3.59
CA VAL A 98 -3.74 -8.74 -2.42
C VAL A 98 -4.92 -7.77 -2.47
N HIS A 99 -5.14 -7.12 -3.61
CA HIS A 99 -6.28 -6.20 -3.76
C HIS A 99 -7.62 -6.94 -3.69
N THR A 100 -7.70 -8.20 -4.16
CA THR A 100 -8.90 -9.05 -3.98
C THR A 100 -9.17 -9.30 -2.50
N GLN A 101 -8.14 -9.62 -1.71
CA GLN A 101 -8.29 -9.84 -0.27
C GLN A 101 -8.77 -8.57 0.44
N THR A 102 -8.10 -7.43 0.20
CA THR A 102 -8.48 -6.15 0.81
C THR A 102 -9.88 -5.70 0.39
N PHE A 103 -10.23 -5.92 -0.89
CA PHE A 103 -11.58 -5.67 -1.40
C PHE A 103 -12.64 -6.50 -0.67
N LEU A 104 -12.41 -7.80 -0.46
CA LEU A 104 -13.34 -8.68 0.24
C LEU A 104 -13.53 -8.25 1.70
N ASP A 105 -12.46 -7.84 2.39
CA ASP A 105 -12.53 -7.30 3.75
C ASP A 105 -13.35 -6.01 3.79
N VAL A 106 -13.10 -5.09 2.86
CA VAL A 106 -13.87 -3.84 2.71
C VAL A 106 -15.35 -4.14 2.42
N MET A 107 -15.66 -5.06 1.53
CA MET A 107 -17.03 -5.45 1.23
C MET A 107 -17.74 -6.07 2.44
N SER A 108 -17.01 -6.85 3.24
CA SER A 108 -17.53 -7.38 4.52
C SER A 108 -17.91 -6.26 5.50
N GLN A 109 -17.01 -5.29 5.68
CA GLN A 109 -17.24 -4.15 6.57
C GLN A 109 -18.40 -3.27 6.07
N ALA A 110 -18.46 -2.99 4.76
CA ALA A 110 -19.53 -2.22 4.13
C ALA A 110 -20.90 -2.91 4.28
N ALA A 111 -20.95 -4.23 4.06
CA ALA A 111 -22.15 -5.04 4.27
C ALA A 111 -22.64 -4.98 5.73
N ALA A 112 -21.73 -5.05 6.70
CA ALA A 112 -22.07 -4.91 8.12
C ALA A 112 -22.69 -3.53 8.44
N VAL A 113 -22.11 -2.45 7.91
CA VAL A 113 -22.65 -1.08 8.07
C VAL A 113 -24.02 -0.94 7.41
N LEU A 114 -24.23 -1.58 6.27
CA LEU A 114 -25.50 -1.53 5.51
C LEU A 114 -26.54 -2.54 6.00
N ASN A 115 -26.24 -3.28 7.05
CA ASN A 115 -27.16 -4.23 7.68
C ASN A 115 -27.46 -5.47 6.83
N GLU A 116 -26.45 -5.96 6.10
CA GLU A 116 -26.45 -7.19 5.29
C GLU A 116 -25.57 -8.28 5.94
N PRO A 117 -25.95 -8.86 7.09
CA PRO A 117 -25.06 -9.68 7.90
C PRO A 117 -24.60 -10.99 7.23
N ASP A 118 -25.41 -11.57 6.35
CA ASP A 118 -25.04 -12.82 5.66
C ASP A 118 -23.95 -12.55 4.61
N LEU A 119 -24.06 -11.48 3.84
CA LEU A 119 -23.00 -11.07 2.90
C LEU A 119 -21.74 -10.61 3.64
N SER A 120 -21.89 -9.92 4.77
CA SER A 120 -20.75 -9.56 5.62
C SER A 120 -19.94 -10.78 6.03
N LYS A 121 -20.61 -11.84 6.51
CA LYS A 121 -19.94 -13.09 6.93
C LYS A 121 -19.31 -13.83 5.74
N ASP A 122 -19.97 -13.87 4.60
CA ASP A 122 -19.48 -14.55 3.41
C ASP A 122 -18.20 -13.85 2.88
N PHE A 123 -18.22 -12.54 2.75
CA PHE A 123 -17.03 -11.76 2.34
C PHE A 123 -15.90 -11.87 3.37
N ALA A 124 -16.20 -11.80 4.69
CA ALA A 124 -15.18 -11.97 5.73
C ALA A 124 -14.50 -13.35 5.66
N SER A 125 -15.28 -14.41 5.44
CA SER A 125 -14.77 -15.77 5.33
C SER A 125 -13.83 -15.92 4.14
N LYS A 126 -14.18 -15.33 2.98
CA LYS A 126 -13.34 -15.35 1.79
C LYS A 126 -12.07 -14.50 1.96
N ALA A 127 -12.20 -13.33 2.61
CA ALA A 127 -11.06 -12.47 2.91
C ALA A 127 -10.03 -13.17 3.80
N GLU A 128 -10.48 -13.85 4.86
CA GLU A 128 -9.58 -14.59 5.76
C GLU A 128 -8.94 -15.79 5.05
N GLN A 129 -9.71 -16.57 4.29
CA GLN A 129 -9.18 -17.66 3.49
C GLN A 129 -8.11 -17.18 2.52
N LEU A 130 -8.35 -16.07 1.82
CA LEU A 130 -7.39 -15.52 0.86
C LEU A 130 -6.13 -14.97 1.55
N LYS A 131 -6.27 -14.38 2.74
CA LYS A 131 -5.15 -13.95 3.56
C LYS A 131 -4.23 -15.11 3.96
N GLU A 132 -4.82 -16.22 4.44
CA GLU A 132 -4.06 -17.44 4.74
C GLU A 132 -3.33 -17.96 3.50
N LYS A 133 -4.04 -18.09 2.37
CA LYS A 133 -3.48 -18.53 1.09
C LYS A 133 -2.35 -17.63 0.58
N ILE A 134 -2.47 -16.30 0.70
CA ILE A 134 -1.39 -15.39 0.30
C ILE A 134 -0.13 -15.66 1.12
N ASN A 135 -0.26 -15.85 2.43
CA ASN A 135 0.87 -16.16 3.29
C ASN A 135 1.51 -17.52 2.99
N GLU A 136 0.72 -18.54 2.60
CA GLU A 136 1.21 -19.88 2.33
C GLU A 136 1.75 -20.05 0.92
N ASP A 137 0.98 -19.63 -0.08
CA ASP A 137 1.21 -19.96 -1.49
C ASP A 137 2.21 -19.01 -2.17
N TRP A 138 2.24 -17.75 -1.73
CA TRP A 138 3.07 -16.70 -2.35
C TRP A 138 4.39 -16.44 -1.62
N TRP A 139 4.52 -16.89 -0.37
CA TRP A 139 5.76 -16.73 0.35
C TRP A 139 6.84 -17.68 -0.14
N SER A 140 7.97 -17.14 -0.58
CA SER A 140 9.17 -17.89 -0.91
C SER A 140 10.15 -17.85 0.26
N PRO A 141 10.33 -18.95 1.01
CA PRO A 141 11.30 -19.01 2.10
C PRO A 141 12.75 -18.88 1.61
N SER A 142 13.03 -19.35 0.39
CA SER A 142 14.36 -19.28 -0.20
C SER A 142 14.76 -17.85 -0.58
N GLU A 143 13.81 -17.05 -1.06
CA GLU A 143 13.99 -15.67 -1.50
C GLU A 143 13.66 -14.64 -0.39
N LYS A 144 13.04 -15.09 0.74
CA LYS A 144 12.52 -14.27 1.83
C LYS A 144 11.61 -13.14 1.36
N ARG A 145 10.74 -13.45 0.40
CA ARG A 145 9.82 -12.50 -0.19
C ARG A 145 8.56 -13.16 -0.73
N PHE A 146 7.55 -12.36 -0.99
CA PHE A 146 6.39 -12.79 -1.75
C PHE A 146 6.74 -12.85 -3.24
N ALA A 147 6.33 -13.91 -3.91
CA ALA A 147 6.56 -14.14 -5.33
C ALA A 147 5.82 -13.13 -6.21
N ASP A 148 6.28 -12.97 -7.45
CA ASP A 148 5.66 -12.04 -8.41
C ASP A 148 4.34 -12.58 -8.98
N PHE A 149 4.30 -13.90 -9.26
CA PHE A 149 3.14 -14.56 -9.86
C PHE A 149 3.10 -16.08 -9.54
N ILE A 150 1.91 -16.66 -9.69
CA ILE A 150 1.71 -18.12 -9.71
C ILE A 150 1.28 -18.50 -11.13
N SER A 151 1.88 -19.57 -11.67
CA SER A 151 1.62 -20.10 -13.00
C SER A 151 2.16 -21.53 -13.14
N ASP A 152 2.02 -22.11 -14.33
CA ASP A 152 2.71 -23.36 -14.63
C ASP A 152 4.22 -23.17 -14.86
N GLN A 153 4.97 -24.27 -14.70
CA GLN A 153 6.43 -24.25 -14.83
C GLN A 153 6.90 -23.89 -16.24
N GLN A 154 6.15 -24.24 -17.28
CA GLN A 154 6.50 -23.92 -18.67
C GLN A 154 6.42 -22.41 -18.90
N LYS A 155 5.37 -21.78 -18.42
CA LYS A 155 5.21 -20.33 -18.47
C LYS A 155 6.29 -19.61 -17.67
N ALA A 156 6.60 -20.09 -16.47
CA ALA A 156 7.67 -19.51 -15.65
C ALA A 156 9.03 -19.56 -16.39
N VAL A 157 9.37 -20.68 -17.01
CA VAL A 157 10.61 -20.81 -17.82
C VAL A 157 10.60 -19.84 -19.00
N GLN A 158 9.47 -19.68 -19.70
CA GLN A 158 9.35 -18.71 -20.80
C GLN A 158 9.59 -17.26 -20.32
N LEU A 159 9.01 -16.88 -19.18
CA LEU A 159 9.21 -15.54 -18.59
C LEU A 159 10.65 -15.33 -18.11
N ILE A 160 11.30 -16.36 -17.56
CA ILE A 160 12.73 -16.30 -17.21
C ILE A 160 13.57 -16.08 -18.47
N ASP A 161 13.32 -16.82 -19.56
CA ASP A 161 14.07 -16.67 -20.80
C ASP A 161 13.89 -15.27 -21.41
N MET A 162 12.66 -14.75 -21.39
CA MET A 162 12.37 -13.38 -21.80
C MET A 162 13.14 -12.37 -20.92
N ALA A 163 13.11 -12.54 -19.60
CA ALA A 163 13.81 -11.65 -18.67
C ALA A 163 15.32 -11.68 -18.87
N LEU A 164 15.91 -12.86 -19.06
CA LEU A 164 17.35 -13.04 -19.36
C LEU A 164 17.76 -12.39 -20.69
N GLN A 165 16.87 -12.39 -21.67
CA GLN A 165 17.15 -11.82 -23.00
C GLN A 165 16.92 -10.32 -23.06
N GLU A 166 15.83 -9.83 -22.45
CA GLU A 166 15.37 -8.45 -22.65
C GLU A 166 15.70 -7.52 -21.47
N ARG A 167 15.91 -8.06 -20.24
CA ARG A 167 16.04 -7.28 -19.02
C ARG A 167 17.40 -7.40 -18.34
N VAL A 168 18.14 -8.49 -18.59
CA VAL A 168 19.47 -8.68 -18.02
C VAL A 168 20.52 -8.16 -18.98
N ILE A 169 21.10 -7.02 -18.64
CA ILE A 169 22.11 -6.33 -19.43
C ILE A 169 23.51 -6.80 -19.01
N PRO A 170 24.34 -7.30 -19.93
CA PRO A 170 25.70 -7.73 -19.61
C PRO A 170 26.52 -6.63 -18.92
N ASN A 171 27.26 -7.01 -17.87
CA ASN A 171 28.08 -6.13 -17.04
C ASN A 171 27.31 -5.02 -16.29
N ARG A 172 25.99 -5.18 -16.16
CA ARG A 172 25.16 -4.22 -15.44
C ARG A 172 24.42 -4.84 -14.26
N ASN A 173 23.65 -5.93 -14.49
CA ASN A 173 22.87 -6.63 -13.47
C ASN A 173 23.13 -8.14 -13.54
N GLU A 174 24.38 -8.53 -13.43
CA GLU A 174 24.82 -9.94 -13.47
C GLU A 174 24.29 -10.75 -12.28
N TRP A 175 23.99 -10.10 -11.14
CA TRP A 175 23.30 -10.75 -10.03
C TRP A 175 21.96 -11.37 -10.50
N ALA A 176 21.17 -10.64 -11.28
CA ALA A 176 19.90 -11.10 -11.81
C ALA A 176 20.08 -12.29 -12.77
N ARG A 177 21.11 -12.24 -13.63
CA ARG A 177 21.45 -13.37 -14.50
C ARG A 177 21.70 -14.64 -13.70
N LYS A 178 22.49 -14.52 -12.64
CA LYS A 178 22.83 -15.64 -11.76
C LYS A 178 21.59 -16.24 -11.11
N GLU A 179 20.74 -15.39 -10.50
CA GLU A 179 19.52 -15.83 -9.79
C GLU A 179 18.51 -16.48 -10.76
N LEU A 180 18.24 -15.84 -11.90
CA LEU A 180 17.30 -16.39 -12.89
C LEU A 180 17.79 -17.69 -13.53
N THR A 181 19.09 -17.81 -13.78
CA THR A 181 19.66 -19.06 -14.30
C THR A 181 19.51 -20.18 -13.26
N ALA A 182 19.81 -19.90 -12.00
CA ALA A 182 19.64 -20.86 -10.92
C ALA A 182 18.17 -21.27 -10.72
N LEU A 183 17.23 -20.30 -10.77
CA LEU A 183 15.79 -20.57 -10.70
C LEU A 183 15.35 -21.48 -11.86
N LYS A 184 15.74 -21.15 -13.10
CA LYS A 184 15.43 -21.96 -14.28
C LYS A 184 15.95 -23.40 -14.13
N GLU A 185 17.18 -23.57 -13.66
CA GLU A 185 17.75 -24.91 -13.42
C GLU A 185 16.95 -25.68 -12.37
N ARG A 186 16.56 -25.06 -11.26
CA ARG A 186 15.73 -25.70 -10.22
C ARG A 186 14.38 -26.15 -10.79
N ILE A 187 13.74 -25.32 -11.61
CA ILE A 187 12.47 -25.66 -12.26
C ILE A 187 12.66 -26.88 -13.19
N LEU A 188 13.64 -26.83 -14.09
CA LEU A 188 13.88 -27.91 -15.08
C LEU A 188 14.28 -29.24 -14.43
N LYS A 189 14.92 -29.22 -13.26
CA LYS A 189 15.25 -30.39 -12.45
C LYS A 189 14.08 -30.91 -11.59
N GLY A 190 12.95 -30.20 -11.55
CA GLY A 190 11.82 -30.49 -10.66
C GLY A 190 12.12 -30.26 -9.18
N GLU A 191 13.09 -29.42 -8.89
CA GLU A 191 13.54 -29.04 -7.53
C GLU A 191 12.83 -27.82 -6.96
N HIS A 192 12.18 -27.00 -7.81
CA HIS A 192 11.33 -25.90 -7.37
C HIS A 192 10.04 -26.46 -6.74
N LYS A 193 9.80 -26.14 -5.46
CA LYS A 193 8.67 -26.69 -4.67
C LYS A 193 7.65 -25.60 -4.27
N GLU A 194 8.00 -24.35 -4.42
CA GLU A 194 7.14 -23.21 -4.14
C GLU A 194 6.07 -23.09 -5.24
N LYS A 195 4.90 -22.55 -4.91
CA LYS A 195 3.85 -22.32 -5.91
C LYS A 195 4.14 -21.10 -6.77
N GLY A 196 4.66 -20.05 -6.15
CA GLY A 196 4.95 -18.78 -6.80
C GLY A 196 6.35 -18.75 -7.41
N PHE A 197 6.54 -17.81 -8.35
CA PHE A 197 7.81 -17.56 -9.02
C PHE A 197 8.22 -16.10 -8.85
N THR A 198 9.50 -15.88 -8.51
CA THR A 198 10.14 -14.58 -8.43
C THR A 198 11.07 -14.42 -9.63
N VAL A 199 10.62 -13.69 -10.65
CA VAL A 199 11.36 -13.48 -11.91
C VAL A 199 11.76 -12.03 -12.08
N PHE A 200 10.85 -11.12 -11.78
CA PHE A 200 11.06 -9.68 -12.00
C PHE A 200 11.44 -8.94 -10.71
N TYR A 201 11.36 -9.61 -9.55
CA TYR A 201 11.61 -9.00 -8.25
C TYR A 201 10.77 -7.75 -8.02
N ASN A 202 9.48 -7.89 -8.33
CA ASN A 202 8.52 -6.81 -8.40
C ASN A 202 8.28 -6.10 -7.07
N ALA A 203 8.16 -4.78 -7.06
CA ALA A 203 7.83 -3.99 -5.86
C ALA A 203 6.42 -4.28 -5.31
N SER A 204 5.53 -4.92 -6.10
CA SER A 204 4.23 -5.40 -5.62
C SER A 204 4.34 -6.41 -4.45
N CYS A 205 5.51 -7.04 -4.27
CA CYS A 205 5.82 -7.88 -3.10
C CYS A 205 5.65 -7.14 -1.75
N LEU A 206 5.62 -5.79 -1.76
CA LEU A 206 5.35 -4.96 -0.58
C LEU A 206 3.86 -4.85 -0.24
N LEU A 207 2.96 -5.15 -1.18
CA LEU A 207 1.52 -4.98 -0.98
C LEU A 207 0.96 -5.84 0.17
N PRO A 208 1.32 -7.15 0.32
CA PRO A 208 0.87 -7.94 1.46
C PRO A 208 1.26 -7.32 2.81
N ILE A 209 2.39 -6.59 2.85
CA ILE A 209 2.86 -5.91 4.06
C ILE A 209 2.10 -4.62 4.25
N LYS A 210 2.03 -3.78 3.23
CA LYS A 210 1.33 -2.49 3.26
C LYS A 210 -0.14 -2.65 3.66
N GLU A 211 -0.82 -3.68 3.15
CA GLU A 211 -2.23 -3.95 3.44
C GLU A 211 -2.45 -4.75 4.75
N GLY A 212 -1.38 -5.10 5.48
CA GLY A 212 -1.47 -5.82 6.76
C GLY A 212 -1.89 -7.29 6.64
N ILE A 213 -1.71 -7.87 5.46
CA ILE A 213 -2.02 -9.27 5.14
C ILE A 213 -0.89 -10.19 5.59
N ALA A 214 0.35 -9.76 5.39
CA ALA A 214 1.53 -10.56 5.67
C ALA A 214 1.67 -10.91 7.16
N ASP A 215 2.02 -12.16 7.44
CA ASP A 215 2.48 -12.57 8.77
C ASP A 215 3.66 -11.70 9.20
N ARG A 216 3.68 -11.31 10.49
CA ARG A 216 4.68 -10.37 11.00
C ARG A 216 6.13 -10.80 10.72
N ASP A 217 6.45 -12.08 10.89
CA ASP A 217 7.82 -12.59 10.71
C ASP A 217 8.23 -12.55 9.24
N LYS A 218 7.31 -12.85 8.31
CA LYS A 218 7.52 -12.75 6.86
C LYS A 218 7.71 -11.29 6.44
N ALA A 219 6.86 -10.40 6.96
CA ALA A 219 6.96 -8.97 6.70
C ALA A 219 8.32 -8.41 7.12
N LEU A 220 8.79 -8.74 8.32
CA LEU A 220 10.09 -8.27 8.83
C LEU A 220 11.26 -8.83 8.02
N GLN A 221 11.23 -10.11 7.65
CA GLN A 221 12.27 -10.72 6.80
C GLN A 221 12.34 -10.02 5.43
N MET A 222 11.19 -9.77 4.82
CA MET A 222 11.14 -9.10 3.53
C MET A 222 11.61 -7.65 3.60
N LEU A 223 11.24 -6.90 4.64
CA LEU A 223 11.70 -5.52 4.85
C LEU A 223 13.23 -5.43 5.06
N ASP A 224 13.89 -6.50 5.54
CA ASP A 224 15.35 -6.56 5.59
C ASP A 224 15.95 -6.70 4.18
N GLU A 225 15.38 -7.55 3.34
CA GLU A 225 15.88 -7.83 2.00
C GLU A 225 15.57 -6.69 1.00
N VAL A 226 14.46 -6.00 1.16
CA VAL A 226 13.99 -4.99 0.20
C VAL A 226 14.95 -3.82 0.02
N SER A 227 15.79 -3.55 1.01
CA SER A 227 16.82 -2.49 0.94
C SER A 227 17.82 -2.71 -0.21
N PHE A 228 18.05 -3.98 -0.62
CA PHE A 228 18.87 -4.31 -1.78
C PHE A 228 18.30 -3.72 -3.09
N PHE A 229 16.98 -3.58 -3.17
CA PHE A 229 16.29 -3.09 -4.36
C PHE A 229 16.00 -1.58 -4.33
N THR A 230 16.72 -0.83 -3.49
CA THR A 230 16.56 0.63 -3.37
C THR A 230 17.84 1.37 -3.73
N ASN A 231 17.69 2.60 -4.23
CA ASN A 231 18.80 3.55 -4.34
C ASN A 231 18.45 4.88 -3.65
N LYS A 232 19.19 5.96 -3.94
CA LYS A 232 18.95 7.28 -3.32
C LYS A 232 17.59 7.91 -3.65
N PHE A 233 16.90 7.44 -4.68
CA PHE A 233 15.61 7.97 -5.13
C PHE A 233 14.41 7.12 -4.69
N GLY A 234 14.62 5.86 -4.27
CA GLY A 234 13.57 4.95 -3.86
C GLY A 234 13.78 3.51 -4.29
N ILE A 235 12.69 2.74 -4.41
CA ILE A 235 12.69 1.34 -4.81
C ILE A 235 12.42 1.19 -6.31
N TYR A 236 13.12 0.23 -6.95
CA TYR A 236 12.83 -0.20 -8.32
C TYR A 236 11.43 -0.84 -8.41
N VAL A 237 10.68 -0.51 -9.46
CA VAL A 237 9.39 -1.17 -9.76
C VAL A 237 9.61 -2.65 -10.03
N ALA A 238 10.51 -2.96 -10.96
CA ALA A 238 11.01 -4.31 -11.18
C ALA A 238 12.47 -4.38 -10.70
N GLY A 239 12.70 -5.05 -9.57
CA GLY A 239 14.01 -5.10 -8.92
C GLY A 239 15.09 -5.76 -9.78
N ILE A 240 14.68 -6.61 -10.75
CA ILE A 240 15.60 -7.20 -11.74
C ILE A 240 16.44 -6.15 -12.49
N ALA A 241 15.93 -4.94 -12.64
CA ALA A 241 16.62 -3.84 -13.32
C ALA A 241 17.74 -3.19 -12.48
N ARG A 242 17.81 -3.50 -11.17
CA ARG A 242 18.84 -2.96 -10.28
C ARG A 242 20.24 -3.33 -10.79
N PRO A 243 21.14 -2.34 -11.02
CA PRO A 243 22.50 -2.64 -11.42
C PRO A 243 23.34 -3.25 -10.28
N ASP A 244 24.39 -3.98 -10.60
CA ASP A 244 25.37 -4.48 -9.63
C ASP A 244 26.00 -3.34 -8.84
N ASP A 245 26.34 -2.25 -9.51
CA ASP A 245 26.85 -1.03 -8.89
C ASP A 245 25.78 0.06 -8.90
N ILE A 246 25.15 0.29 -7.75
CA ILE A 246 24.10 1.32 -7.57
C ILE A 246 24.64 2.75 -7.65
N THR A 247 25.96 2.98 -7.62
CA THR A 247 26.53 4.32 -7.78
C THR A 247 26.39 4.81 -9.22
N LEU A 248 26.26 3.91 -10.19
CA LEU A 248 25.97 4.23 -11.60
C LEU A 248 24.56 4.82 -11.81
N GLU A 249 23.70 4.69 -10.82
CA GLU A 249 22.34 5.26 -10.82
C GLU A 249 22.31 6.78 -10.56
N GLU A 250 23.43 7.44 -10.56
CA GLU A 250 23.47 8.91 -10.46
C GLU A 250 23.01 9.62 -11.74
N CYS A 251 22.99 8.90 -12.84
CA CYS A 251 22.48 9.41 -14.10
C CYS A 251 20.96 9.52 -14.12
N SER A 252 20.45 10.52 -14.81
CA SER A 252 19.01 10.64 -15.06
C SER A 252 18.49 9.41 -15.82
N VAL A 253 17.20 9.13 -15.70
CA VAL A 253 16.56 8.06 -16.45
C VAL A 253 16.79 8.24 -17.96
N ALA A 254 16.88 9.48 -18.44
CA ALA A 254 17.18 9.82 -19.82
C ALA A 254 18.50 9.25 -20.32
N ASP A 255 19.53 9.15 -19.48
CA ASP A 255 20.84 8.60 -19.87
C ASP A 255 20.82 7.07 -20.07
N ARG A 256 19.79 6.40 -19.57
CA ARG A 256 19.55 4.95 -19.75
C ARG A 256 18.80 4.63 -21.03
N LEU A 257 18.21 5.65 -21.64
CA LEU A 257 17.23 5.50 -22.70
C LEU A 257 17.88 5.49 -24.09
N ASN A 258 18.75 4.63 -24.41
CA ASN A 258 19.15 4.43 -25.81
C ASN A 258 17.94 4.17 -26.77
N GLY A 259 16.79 4.80 -26.48
CA GLY A 259 15.57 4.84 -27.25
C GLY A 259 14.35 4.09 -26.69
N ASP A 260 14.52 3.16 -25.75
CA ASP A 260 13.41 2.34 -25.26
C ASP A 260 13.24 2.48 -23.74
N PHE A 261 12.49 3.50 -23.31
CA PHE A 261 12.09 3.66 -21.92
C PHE A 261 11.08 2.58 -21.51
N ASN A 262 11.39 1.91 -20.41
CA ASN A 262 10.45 1.03 -19.75
C ASN A 262 10.36 1.43 -18.27
N TYR A 263 9.22 1.98 -17.85
CA TYR A 263 9.01 2.43 -16.47
C TYR A 263 9.19 1.29 -15.45
N ASN A 264 8.96 0.03 -15.84
CA ASN A 264 9.19 -1.12 -14.99
C ASN A 264 10.65 -1.28 -14.55
N GLU A 265 11.60 -0.70 -15.29
CA GLU A 265 13.03 -0.70 -14.97
C GLU A 265 13.45 0.53 -14.16
N ALA A 266 12.51 1.36 -13.80
CA ALA A 266 12.72 2.62 -13.13
C ALA A 266 12.37 2.56 -11.64
N ILE A 267 12.63 3.67 -10.97
CA ILE A 267 12.15 3.92 -9.61
C ILE A 267 10.90 4.79 -9.71
N MET A 268 9.83 4.35 -9.06
CA MET A 268 8.60 5.12 -8.96
C MET A 268 8.28 5.46 -7.52
N GLN A 269 7.78 6.68 -7.30
CA GLN A 269 7.46 7.13 -5.94
C GLN A 269 6.25 6.40 -5.36
N GLY A 270 5.32 5.91 -6.19
CA GLY A 270 4.22 5.06 -5.72
C GLY A 270 4.71 3.78 -5.04
N ALA A 271 5.68 3.08 -5.65
CA ALA A 271 6.30 1.90 -5.06
C ALA A 271 7.10 2.24 -3.78
N THR A 272 7.84 3.37 -3.79
CA THR A 272 8.57 3.86 -2.61
C THR A 272 7.61 4.26 -1.49
N SER A 273 6.43 4.78 -1.83
CA SER A 273 5.36 5.09 -0.87
C SER A 273 4.85 3.83 -0.18
N SER A 274 4.63 2.75 -0.93
CA SER A 274 4.24 1.45 -0.37
C SER A 274 5.27 0.92 0.62
N LEU A 275 6.56 1.08 0.31
CA LEU A 275 7.64 0.72 1.23
C LEU A 275 7.64 1.58 2.51
N ALA A 276 7.47 2.89 2.39
CA ALA A 276 7.40 3.78 3.55
C ALA A 276 6.23 3.42 4.47
N ILE A 277 5.06 3.12 3.90
CA ILE A 277 3.86 2.71 4.67
C ILE A 277 4.10 1.35 5.34
N ALA A 278 4.67 0.37 4.63
CA ALA A 278 5.00 -0.94 5.17
C ALA A 278 5.99 -0.85 6.36
N GLU A 279 7.00 -0.01 6.26
CA GLU A 279 7.93 0.25 7.38
C GLU A 279 7.23 0.89 8.59
N CYS A 280 6.36 1.90 8.37
CA CYS A 280 5.56 2.48 9.44
C CYS A 280 4.74 1.41 10.17
N GLN A 281 4.11 0.53 9.44
CA GLN A 281 3.18 -0.46 9.99
C GLN A 281 3.88 -1.51 10.86
N TYR A 282 5.06 -1.98 10.46
CA TYR A 282 5.74 -3.10 11.10
C TYR A 282 6.90 -2.69 12.01
N ARG A 283 7.57 -1.56 11.74
CA ARG A 283 8.75 -1.10 12.45
C ARG A 283 8.63 0.30 13.06
N GLY A 284 7.57 1.02 12.70
CA GLY A 284 7.33 2.40 13.13
C GLY A 284 7.91 3.46 12.20
N PHE A 285 7.51 4.70 12.45
CA PHE A 285 7.82 5.84 11.56
C PHE A 285 9.34 6.08 11.39
N GLU A 286 10.14 5.83 12.42
CA GLU A 286 11.59 6.05 12.33
C GLU A 286 12.25 5.22 11.22
N SER A 287 11.80 3.98 11.04
CA SER A 287 12.28 3.11 9.94
C SER A 287 11.86 3.61 8.56
N ALA A 288 10.68 4.21 8.46
CA ALA A 288 10.15 4.77 7.22
C ALA A 288 10.81 6.09 6.81
N ARG A 289 11.40 6.83 7.78
CA ARG A 289 11.90 8.21 7.59
C ARG A 289 12.84 8.35 6.39
N LYS A 290 13.71 7.37 6.15
CA LYS A 290 14.64 7.41 5.02
C LYS A 290 13.91 7.37 3.67
N TYR A 291 12.87 6.56 3.55
CA TYR A 291 12.09 6.42 2.30
C TYR A 291 11.22 7.65 2.05
N ILE A 292 10.63 8.20 3.11
CA ILE A 292 9.91 9.48 3.04
C ILE A 292 10.84 10.59 2.57
N ARG A 293 12.07 10.67 3.07
CA ARG A 293 13.07 11.63 2.59
C ARG A 293 13.46 11.41 1.13
N GLN A 294 13.56 10.17 0.67
CA GLN A 294 13.80 9.87 -0.74
C GLN A 294 12.67 10.43 -1.62
N ILE A 295 11.41 10.26 -1.22
CA ILE A 295 10.26 10.85 -1.93
C ILE A 295 10.36 12.38 -1.93
N LEU A 296 10.59 13.00 -0.78
CA LEU A 296 10.66 14.46 -0.64
C LEU A 296 11.84 15.07 -1.40
N ASN A 297 12.96 14.36 -1.53
CA ASN A 297 14.11 14.81 -2.31
C ASN A 297 13.78 14.95 -3.81
N ASN A 298 12.78 14.22 -4.31
CA ASN A 298 12.33 14.34 -5.69
C ASN A 298 11.52 15.63 -5.95
N PHE A 299 11.05 16.32 -4.94
CA PHE A 299 10.34 17.61 -5.10
C PHE A 299 11.21 18.70 -5.75
N SER A 300 12.54 18.59 -5.63
CA SER A 300 13.45 19.53 -6.26
C SER A 300 13.52 19.43 -7.79
N PHE A 301 13.05 18.32 -8.36
CA PHE A 301 13.06 18.06 -9.80
C PHE A 301 11.74 18.41 -10.50
N ALA A 302 10.65 18.52 -9.74
CA ALA A 302 9.31 18.80 -10.25
C ALA A 302 8.78 20.17 -9.78
N THR A 303 7.52 20.45 -10.08
CA THR A 303 6.79 21.61 -9.54
C THR A 303 6.71 21.50 -8.01
N PRO A 304 6.88 22.60 -7.25
CA PRO A 304 6.80 22.56 -5.79
C PRO A 304 5.54 21.82 -5.27
N GLY A 305 5.75 20.89 -4.35
CA GLY A 305 4.70 20.06 -3.77
C GLY A 305 4.31 18.82 -4.59
N THR A 306 5.03 18.56 -5.69
CA THR A 306 4.80 17.39 -6.56
C THR A 306 6.09 16.61 -6.80
N THR A 307 5.96 15.41 -7.35
CA THR A 307 7.06 14.59 -7.84
C THR A 307 6.74 14.07 -9.23
N TYR A 308 7.78 13.76 -10.01
CA TYR A 308 7.61 13.04 -11.26
C TYR A 308 7.09 11.62 -11.01
N GLU A 309 6.43 11.06 -11.99
CA GLU A 309 5.99 9.66 -11.98
C GLU A 309 7.17 8.71 -11.78
N VAL A 310 8.23 8.93 -12.54
CA VAL A 310 9.48 8.19 -12.50
C VAL A 310 10.60 9.09 -11.97
N SER A 311 11.30 8.62 -10.98
CA SER A 311 12.37 9.37 -10.31
C SER A 311 13.66 9.38 -11.13
N PRO A 312 14.40 10.50 -11.14
CA PRO A 312 14.04 11.74 -10.46
C PRO A 312 13.19 12.71 -11.30
N ASP A 313 13.16 12.62 -12.63
CA ASP A 313 12.76 13.71 -13.54
C ASP A 313 12.09 13.25 -14.85
N TYR A 314 11.40 12.11 -14.85
CA TYR A 314 10.77 11.56 -16.06
C TYR A 314 9.26 11.25 -15.87
N GLY A 315 8.54 11.21 -16.98
CA GLY A 315 7.09 10.92 -17.02
C GLY A 315 6.24 12.12 -16.63
N MET A 316 5.08 11.88 -16.06
CA MET A 316 4.19 12.95 -15.60
C MET A 316 4.82 13.68 -14.41
N PHE A 317 4.88 15.03 -14.50
CA PHE A 317 5.50 15.88 -13.47
C PHE A 317 4.58 16.22 -12.29
N VAL A 318 3.34 15.77 -12.33
CA VAL A 318 2.36 15.86 -11.22
C VAL A 318 1.69 14.51 -11.10
N GLN A 319 2.15 13.67 -10.16
CA GLN A 319 1.64 12.33 -10.00
C GLN A 319 0.94 12.18 -8.64
N ALA A 320 -0.39 12.04 -8.70
CA ALA A 320 -1.24 12.12 -7.52
C ALA A 320 -0.97 11.00 -6.49
N TRP A 321 -0.70 9.78 -6.91
CA TRP A 321 -0.46 8.65 -5.98
C TRP A 321 0.83 8.78 -5.16
N ASN A 322 1.78 9.61 -5.61
CA ASN A 322 3.04 9.79 -4.88
C ASN A 322 2.86 10.49 -3.53
N VAL A 323 1.77 11.25 -3.35
CA VAL A 323 1.50 11.96 -2.09
C VAL A 323 1.18 11.01 -0.93
N SER A 324 0.79 9.78 -1.21
CA SER A 324 0.52 8.75 -0.21
C SER A 324 1.76 8.44 0.64
N GLY A 325 2.96 8.52 0.05
CA GLY A 325 4.21 8.18 0.72
C GLY A 325 4.67 9.12 1.83
N TYR A 326 4.05 10.29 1.98
CA TYR A 326 4.30 11.18 3.11
C TYR A 326 3.03 11.55 3.88
N ASN A 327 1.88 11.66 3.21
CA ASN A 327 0.62 11.96 3.90
C ASN A 327 0.15 10.81 4.79
N ILE A 328 0.16 9.57 4.29
CA ILE A 328 -0.24 8.41 5.08
C ILE A 328 0.69 8.20 6.28
N PRO A 329 2.03 8.17 6.12
CA PRO A 329 2.95 8.11 7.26
C PRO A 329 2.72 9.19 8.31
N LEU A 330 2.49 10.43 7.90
CA LEU A 330 2.29 11.53 8.84
C LEU A 330 0.95 11.47 9.55
N ILE A 331 -0.16 11.27 8.82
CA ILE A 331 -1.50 11.32 9.39
C ILE A 331 -1.82 10.04 10.16
N HIS A 332 -1.62 8.88 9.55
CA HIS A 332 -2.04 7.60 10.13
C HIS A 332 -1.03 6.97 11.09
N TYR A 333 0.27 7.38 11.03
CA TYR A 333 1.28 6.80 11.91
C TYR A 333 1.88 7.83 12.88
N VAL A 334 2.41 8.97 12.42
CA VAL A 334 2.97 9.96 13.34
C VAL A 334 1.88 10.54 14.25
N PHE A 335 0.81 11.11 13.70
CA PHE A 335 -0.34 11.58 14.49
C PHE A 335 -1.30 10.43 14.86
N GLY A 336 -1.22 9.31 14.17
CA GLY A 336 -1.92 8.08 14.49
C GLY A 336 -3.43 8.15 14.33
N VAL A 337 -3.93 8.99 13.41
CA VAL A 337 -5.37 9.20 13.22
C VAL A 337 -5.97 8.10 12.35
N ASP A 338 -6.95 7.36 12.90
CA ASP A 338 -7.78 6.39 12.17
C ASP A 338 -9.26 6.79 12.34
N PRO A 339 -9.89 7.35 11.30
CA PRO A 339 -11.23 7.90 11.38
C PRO A 339 -12.32 6.85 11.17
N MET A 340 -13.39 6.97 11.92
CA MET A 340 -14.66 6.25 11.71
C MET A 340 -15.81 7.25 11.79
N ALA A 341 -15.87 8.20 10.83
CA ALA A 341 -16.84 9.29 10.86
C ALA A 341 -18.29 8.81 10.94
N TYR A 342 -18.61 7.68 10.34
CA TYR A 342 -19.95 7.06 10.40
C TYR A 342 -20.36 6.58 11.80
N LYS A 343 -19.39 6.41 12.72
CA LYS A 343 -19.63 6.12 14.14
C LYS A 343 -19.47 7.35 15.03
N LYS A 344 -18.97 8.46 14.48
CA LYS A 344 -18.44 9.62 15.21
C LYS A 344 -17.31 9.22 16.16
N GLU A 345 -16.39 8.40 15.68
CA GLU A 345 -15.25 7.89 16.43
C GLU A 345 -13.95 8.20 15.70
N ILE A 346 -12.88 8.48 16.44
CA ILE A 346 -11.53 8.65 15.94
C ILE A 346 -10.58 7.93 16.89
N ASN A 347 -9.84 6.93 16.37
CA ASN A 347 -8.72 6.34 17.09
C ASN A 347 -7.48 7.21 16.90
N ILE A 348 -6.69 7.40 17.96
CA ILE A 348 -5.47 8.19 17.95
C ILE A 348 -4.35 7.37 18.60
N LYS A 349 -3.39 6.91 17.78
CA LYS A 349 -2.22 6.13 18.22
C LYS A 349 -0.94 6.78 17.70
N THR A 350 -0.41 7.74 18.44
CA THR A 350 0.74 8.54 18.00
C THR A 350 2.06 7.78 18.03
N ASP A 351 2.91 8.00 17.01
CA ASP A 351 4.31 7.55 16.95
C ASP A 351 5.21 8.74 16.55
N ILE A 352 5.23 9.77 17.40
CA ILE A 352 5.99 10.99 17.13
C ILE A 352 7.47 10.75 17.38
N PRO A 353 8.36 11.07 16.42
CA PRO A 353 9.80 10.88 16.55
C PRO A 353 10.40 11.52 17.81
N GLU A 354 11.32 10.83 18.44
CA GLU A 354 11.95 11.28 19.70
C GLU A 354 12.77 12.57 19.55
N ASP A 355 13.27 12.88 18.36
CA ASP A 355 14.02 14.09 18.04
C ASP A 355 13.12 15.31 17.71
N TRP A 356 11.80 15.13 17.68
CA TRP A 356 10.88 16.24 17.46
C TRP A 356 10.49 16.90 18.80
N GLU A 357 10.76 18.19 18.91
CA GLU A 357 10.38 18.99 20.08
C GLU A 357 8.92 19.44 20.00
N TYR A 358 8.38 19.58 18.77
CA TYR A 358 6.98 19.86 18.53
C TYR A 358 6.48 19.25 17.22
N ALA A 359 5.18 19.00 17.16
CA ALA A 359 4.47 18.63 15.94
C ALA A 359 3.03 19.13 16.04
N LYS A 360 2.46 19.52 14.91
CA LYS A 360 1.10 20.06 14.89
C LYS A 360 0.32 19.57 13.66
N LEU A 361 -0.89 19.10 13.91
CA LEU A 361 -1.89 18.79 12.90
C LEU A 361 -3.10 19.65 13.16
N ASP A 362 -3.46 20.53 12.23
CA ASP A 362 -4.55 21.48 12.39
C ASP A 362 -5.69 21.21 11.44
N ASN A 363 -6.90 21.30 11.96
CA ASN A 363 -8.14 21.34 11.19
C ASN A 363 -8.33 20.13 10.24
N LEU A 364 -7.88 18.94 10.65
CA LEU A 364 -8.12 17.73 9.90
C LEU A 364 -9.62 17.41 9.89
N LEU A 365 -10.22 17.43 8.72
CA LEU A 365 -11.66 17.20 8.56
C LEU A 365 -12.00 15.71 8.65
N VAL A 366 -12.88 15.33 9.59
CA VAL A 366 -13.44 14.00 9.78
C VAL A 366 -14.96 14.13 9.93
N GLY A 367 -15.72 13.74 8.92
CA GLY A 367 -17.15 14.02 8.85
C GLY A 367 -17.41 15.53 8.85
N ASN A 368 -18.19 15.99 9.83
CA ASN A 368 -18.44 17.41 10.09
C ASN A 368 -17.55 18.00 11.19
N ASN A 369 -16.58 17.22 11.70
CA ASN A 369 -15.69 17.60 12.79
C ASN A 369 -14.31 18.00 12.27
N GLN A 370 -13.66 18.95 12.92
CA GLN A 370 -12.26 19.31 12.66
C GLN A 370 -11.41 18.90 13.86
N LEU A 371 -10.52 17.93 13.65
CA LEU A 371 -9.56 17.48 14.64
C LEU A 371 -8.28 18.30 14.56
N SER A 372 -7.74 18.71 15.70
CA SER A 372 -6.40 19.29 15.82
C SER A 372 -5.62 18.59 16.92
N ILE A 373 -4.34 18.33 16.67
CA ILE A 373 -3.41 17.70 17.61
C ILE A 373 -2.17 18.59 17.67
N ASP A 374 -1.86 19.12 18.84
CA ASP A 374 -0.65 19.88 19.14
C ASP A 374 0.21 19.07 20.11
N TYR A 375 1.42 18.73 19.69
CA TYR A 375 2.40 17.98 20.48
C TYR A 375 3.58 18.87 20.85
N GLN A 376 3.99 18.79 22.10
CA GLN A 376 5.20 19.45 22.61
C GLN A 376 5.99 18.52 23.50
N LYS A 377 7.31 18.63 23.43
CA LYS A 377 8.27 17.90 24.27
C LYS A 377 9.17 18.87 25.01
N SER A 378 9.28 18.67 26.31
CA SER A 378 10.21 19.41 27.18
C SER A 378 10.97 18.43 28.06
N GLY A 379 12.23 18.19 27.72
CA GLY A 379 13.01 17.14 28.37
C GLY A 379 12.40 15.75 28.15
N GLN A 380 12.02 15.08 29.21
CA GLN A 380 11.35 13.76 29.15
C GLN A 380 9.82 13.87 29.10
N GLN A 381 9.26 15.01 29.40
CA GLN A 381 7.82 15.21 29.41
C GLN A 381 7.31 15.45 28.00
N LYS A 382 6.32 14.66 27.58
CA LYS A 382 5.58 14.83 26.33
C LYS A 382 4.15 15.29 26.65
N SER A 383 3.65 16.25 25.91
CA SER A 383 2.29 16.74 26.07
C SER A 383 1.56 16.85 24.74
N PHE A 384 0.26 16.60 24.79
CA PHE A 384 -0.64 16.75 23.66
C PHE A 384 -1.81 17.65 24.07
N VAL A 385 -2.21 18.52 23.15
CA VAL A 385 -3.52 19.17 23.19
C VAL A 385 -4.30 18.65 22.00
N ILE A 386 -5.33 17.85 22.28
CA ILE A 386 -6.21 17.28 21.26
C ILE A 386 -7.55 18.00 21.34
N SER A 387 -7.97 18.59 20.24
CA SER A 387 -9.23 19.32 20.16
C SER A 387 -10.04 18.98 18.92
N CYS A 388 -11.36 19.12 19.03
CA CYS A 388 -12.29 18.97 17.91
C CYS A 388 -13.35 20.09 17.98
N THR A 389 -14.03 20.36 16.87
CA THR A 389 -15.02 21.43 16.78
C THR A 389 -16.42 21.01 17.22
N GLU A 390 -16.72 19.74 17.11
CA GLU A 390 -18.06 19.19 17.37
C GLU A 390 -18.10 18.34 18.64
N ASN A 391 -19.18 18.49 19.40
CA ASN A 391 -19.46 17.63 20.55
C ASN A 391 -20.05 16.29 20.11
N GLY A 392 -19.93 15.26 20.97
CA GLY A 392 -20.53 13.94 20.76
C GLY A 392 -19.70 13.05 19.82
N TRP A 393 -18.42 13.34 19.68
CA TRP A 393 -17.43 12.47 19.09
C TRP A 393 -16.66 11.72 20.18
N ASN A 394 -16.37 10.46 19.93
CA ASN A 394 -15.54 9.63 20.79
C ASN A 394 -14.11 9.62 20.24
N LEU A 395 -13.17 10.12 21.01
CA LEU A 395 -11.75 10.11 20.68
C LEU A 395 -11.06 9.06 21.55
N HIS A 396 -10.51 8.01 20.94
CA HIS A 396 -9.84 6.92 21.63
C HIS A 396 -8.32 7.11 21.54
N PHE A 397 -7.70 7.59 22.63
CA PHE A 397 -6.25 7.79 22.67
C PHE A 397 -5.53 6.55 23.19
N THR A 398 -4.64 5.98 22.38
CA THR A 398 -3.80 4.83 22.80
C THR A 398 -2.59 5.34 23.58
N ILE A 399 -2.43 4.82 24.80
CA ILE A 399 -1.29 5.16 25.66
C ILE A 399 -0.03 4.46 25.12
N PRO A 400 1.08 5.18 24.93
CA PRO A 400 2.34 4.57 24.55
C PRO A 400 2.83 3.53 25.57
N VAL A 401 3.35 2.39 25.13
CA VAL A 401 3.72 1.24 25.98
C VAL A 401 4.75 1.60 27.07
N ASN A 402 5.62 2.56 26.81
CA ASN A 402 6.69 2.95 27.72
C ASN A 402 6.33 4.13 28.65
N CYS A 403 5.06 4.53 28.69
CA CYS A 403 4.57 5.61 29.55
C CYS A 403 4.50 5.13 31.00
N LYS A 404 5.11 5.85 31.93
CA LYS A 404 5.13 5.52 33.36
C LYS A 404 3.91 6.09 34.07
N SER A 405 3.55 7.31 33.75
CA SER A 405 2.35 7.97 34.26
C SER A 405 1.71 8.87 33.19
N ILE A 406 0.42 9.07 33.28
CA ILE A 406 -0.37 9.91 32.36
C ILE A 406 -1.30 10.81 33.14
N LYS A 407 -1.40 12.07 32.73
CA LYS A 407 -2.44 12.98 33.21
C LYS A 407 -3.34 13.43 32.07
N ILE A 408 -4.64 13.39 32.29
CA ILE A 408 -5.63 13.92 31.35
C ILE A 408 -6.39 15.04 32.02
N ASN A 409 -6.35 16.24 31.44
CA ASN A 409 -6.97 17.44 32.00
C ASN A 409 -6.56 17.69 33.46
N GLY A 410 -5.27 17.44 33.77
CA GLY A 410 -4.69 17.59 35.12
C GLY A 410 -4.97 16.43 36.08
N LYS A 411 -5.78 15.45 35.73
CA LYS A 411 -6.08 14.28 36.56
C LYS A 411 -5.18 13.12 36.19
N GLU A 412 -4.49 12.54 37.17
CA GLU A 412 -3.67 11.36 36.99
C GLU A 412 -4.51 10.10 36.75
N ILE A 413 -4.08 9.29 35.79
CA ILE A 413 -4.75 8.05 35.37
C ILE A 413 -3.68 6.96 35.28
N PRO A 414 -4.02 5.71 35.68
CA PRO A 414 -3.09 4.59 35.53
C PRO A 414 -2.67 4.37 34.07
N ALA A 415 -1.36 4.29 33.81
CA ALA A 415 -0.81 4.09 32.45
C ALA A 415 -1.05 2.66 31.90
N ASN A 416 -1.63 1.75 32.69
CA ASN A 416 -1.88 0.35 32.34
C ASN A 416 -3.20 0.11 31.57
N SER A 417 -3.97 1.14 31.27
CA SER A 417 -5.31 1.01 30.65
C SER A 417 -5.30 0.76 29.14
N GLY A 418 -4.13 0.76 28.46
CA GLY A 418 -4.00 0.50 27.02
C GLY A 418 -4.55 1.61 26.11
N SER A 419 -5.79 2.06 26.32
CA SER A 419 -6.44 3.18 25.64
C SER A 419 -7.36 3.95 26.58
N ILE A 420 -7.65 5.19 26.25
CA ILE A 420 -8.49 6.11 27.05
C ILE A 420 -9.44 6.87 26.13
N ASP A 421 -10.69 6.95 26.56
CA ASP A 421 -11.71 7.77 25.92
C ASP A 421 -11.57 9.23 26.38
N LEU A 422 -11.31 10.11 25.44
CA LEU A 422 -11.24 11.56 25.67
C LEU A 422 -12.63 12.16 25.58
N THR A 423 -12.99 12.96 26.56
CA THR A 423 -14.33 13.59 26.65
C THR A 423 -14.27 15.08 26.38
N GLY A 424 -15.30 15.60 25.70
CA GLY A 424 -15.41 17.02 25.37
C GLY A 424 -14.56 17.42 24.15
N ILE A 425 -14.60 18.70 23.83
CA ILE A 425 -14.00 19.26 22.60
C ILE A 425 -12.50 19.57 22.73
N LYS A 426 -11.94 19.55 23.93
CA LYS A 426 -10.52 19.83 24.17
C LYS A 426 -9.99 19.02 25.32
N ASN A 427 -8.88 18.32 25.09
CA ASN A 427 -8.21 17.50 26.09
C ASN A 427 -6.72 17.81 26.11
N THR A 428 -6.15 17.90 27.31
CA THR A 428 -4.70 18.02 27.52
C THR A 428 -4.21 16.69 28.09
N ILE A 429 -3.18 16.11 27.47
CA ILE A 429 -2.58 14.84 27.85
C ILE A 429 -1.11 15.09 28.16
N GLU A 430 -0.66 14.66 29.34
CA GLU A 430 0.75 14.72 29.72
C GLU A 430 1.26 13.28 29.95
N LEU A 431 2.33 12.90 29.24
CA LEU A 431 3.01 11.62 29.37
C LEU A 431 4.35 11.82 30.08
N ILE A 432 4.65 11.00 31.07
CA ILE A 432 5.87 11.10 31.90
C ILE A 432 6.57 9.75 31.98
#